data_bde4d3beffcf8d7e2303e37da8f380d4
#
_entry.id   bde4d3beffcf8d7e2303e37da8f380d4
#
_cell.length_a   1.000
_cell.length_b   1.000
_cell.length_c   1.000
_cell.angle_alpha   90.00
_cell.angle_beta   90.00
_cell.angle_gamma   90.00
#
_symmetry.space_group_name_H-M   'P 1'
#
loop_
_entity.id
_entity.type
_entity.pdbx_description
1 polymer ?
#
loop_
_entity_poly.entity_id
_entity_poly.type
_entity_poly.pdbx_seq_one_letter_code
_entity_poly.pdbx_strand_id
1 'polypeptide(L)'
;MSLKRRPMTLVIAAALVTTAVPGIAVAQGGTTLAAASTTARPPSGQGSYQDLLRTWGEFLEWRTAQAKSKDFTPAAIEARRAQVGGYLSAMENMNVAGWERAQQVDWLAARAKMNEEDFLLRVSKPWERDPGFYVDQMLRVSFTELPAKGAALITLRGQLREMPTIVARAKATLRNVPGDYADLALHNLTNADGVGHGHPYRKVPPAGIIGWFDDLEARAKTTQPAILPDIRAARAAAADLRTWLEAERPKMTAPAGVGEANFNWYVKNVKLLPYNTDQLRTIGHRETERLWGMHALEKHRNRNLPELTLPASEADYEKRKADTLRDIHAFLKDEEIITVPADIGYLYVNVPWIVRPNGPNFWEQIQYRDPSPDLFHATIPGHAFDGQMDKRDTHPIRSKIDDGVRTEGWGTYLEEAAQRLGFFDKDRARTRELIDLFGIFRAVRVAGDLDLQLNRANVSQVVAEWQKYTPWLDADVARVDAEIYLRRPPGYGLGYTIGMVEMQKLLGDVRRHQGDKFVLRDFHDRMMTIGRIPLSLIRFEMTGNDNEVSTFWRRDPLPGGA
;
A
#
# COMPACT_ATOMS: atom_id res chain seq x y z
N MET A 1 42.24 -15.01 64.73
CA MET A 1 43.08 -15.79 63.80
C MET A 1 42.86 -15.31 62.42
N SER A 2 43.80 -14.50 61.92
CA SER A 2 43.74 -13.79 60.66
C SER A 2 44.49 -14.60 59.61
N LEU A 3 43.87 -14.89 58.44
CA LEU A 3 44.54 -15.47 57.27
C LEU A 3 44.46 -14.49 56.12
N LYS A 4 45.59 -13.84 55.87
CA LYS A 4 45.85 -12.99 54.72
C LYS A 4 45.94 -13.86 53.42
N ARG A 5 45.16 -13.56 52.39
CA ARG A 5 45.36 -14.08 51.06
C ARG A 5 46.16 -13.06 50.23
N ARG A 6 47.26 -13.52 49.63
CA ARG A 6 48.10 -12.80 48.68
C ARG A 6 47.52 -12.93 47.25
N PRO A 7 47.67 -11.95 46.37
CA PRO A 7 47.28 -12.07 44.98
C PRO A 7 48.36 -12.82 44.18
N MET A 8 47.92 -13.74 43.35
CA MET A 8 48.75 -14.49 42.38
C MET A 8 48.67 -13.81 41.03
N THR A 9 49.76 -13.21 40.58
CA THR A 9 49.92 -12.59 39.26
C THR A 9 50.24 -13.70 38.25
N LEU A 10 49.35 -13.92 37.31
CA LEU A 10 49.57 -14.84 36.19
C LEU A 10 50.16 -14.08 34.99
N VAL A 11 51.42 -14.36 34.68
CA VAL A 11 52.10 -13.89 33.47
C VAL A 11 51.80 -14.90 32.38
N ILE A 12 51.09 -14.50 31.34
CA ILE A 12 50.89 -15.31 30.11
C ILE A 12 51.90 -14.83 29.06
N ALA A 13 52.91 -15.67 28.81
CA ALA A 13 53.80 -15.49 27.69
C ALA A 13 53.14 -15.95 26.39
N ALA A 14 52.96 -15.04 25.44
CA ALA A 14 52.49 -15.37 24.08
C ALA A 14 53.63 -15.90 23.26
N ALA A 15 53.59 -17.18 22.90
CA ALA A 15 54.47 -17.76 21.89
C ALA A 15 53.79 -17.60 20.51
N LEU A 16 54.40 -16.81 19.61
CA LEU A 16 54.04 -16.73 18.21
C LEU A 16 54.55 -18.02 17.51
N VAL A 17 53.64 -18.87 17.10
CA VAL A 17 53.87 -19.96 16.15
C VAL A 17 53.38 -19.52 14.78
N THR A 18 54.30 -19.20 13.91
CA THR A 18 54.03 -18.98 12.47
C THR A 18 53.95 -20.33 11.77
N THR A 19 52.73 -20.78 11.48
CA THR A 19 52.48 -21.87 10.55
C THR A 19 52.10 -21.29 9.18
N ALA A 20 52.95 -21.51 8.19
CA ALA A 20 52.63 -21.22 6.80
C ALA A 20 51.52 -22.17 6.32
N VAL A 21 50.37 -21.59 5.93
CA VAL A 21 49.25 -22.30 5.27
C VAL A 21 49.48 -22.17 3.74
N PRO A 22 49.45 -23.27 2.98
CA PRO A 22 49.56 -23.19 1.52
C PRO A 22 48.33 -22.49 0.95
N GLY A 23 48.59 -21.52 0.03
CA GLY A 23 47.53 -20.73 -0.60
C GLY A 23 46.58 -21.59 -1.41
N ILE A 24 45.31 -21.58 -1.00
CA ILE A 24 44.20 -21.99 -1.84
C ILE A 24 43.90 -20.81 -2.77
N ALA A 25 44.16 -20.98 -4.06
CA ALA A 25 43.68 -20.04 -5.07
C ALA A 25 42.16 -20.06 -5.09
N VAL A 26 41.54 -19.07 -4.48
CA VAL A 26 40.12 -18.80 -4.64
C VAL A 26 39.93 -18.21 -6.04
N ALA A 27 39.35 -18.99 -6.93
CA ALA A 27 38.85 -18.47 -8.20
C ALA A 27 37.91 -17.31 -7.90
N GLN A 28 38.30 -16.10 -8.26
CA GLN A 28 37.41 -14.95 -8.27
C GLN A 28 36.34 -15.18 -9.36
N GLY A 29 35.26 -15.87 -8.99
CA GLY A 29 34.01 -15.76 -9.71
C GLY A 29 33.51 -14.32 -9.52
N GLY A 30 33.76 -13.49 -10.53
CA GLY A 30 33.24 -12.13 -10.57
C GLY A 30 31.71 -12.19 -10.62
N THR A 31 31.04 -12.15 -9.46
CA THR A 31 29.69 -11.62 -9.38
C THR A 31 29.81 -10.15 -9.74
N THR A 32 29.41 -9.82 -10.96
CA THR A 32 29.12 -8.43 -11.35
C THR A 32 28.13 -7.88 -10.33
N LEU A 33 28.64 -7.12 -9.37
CA LEU A 33 27.84 -6.22 -8.57
C LEU A 33 26.96 -5.43 -9.54
N ALA A 34 25.63 -5.49 -9.37
CA ALA A 34 24.68 -4.73 -10.15
C ALA A 34 25.22 -3.32 -10.34
N ALA A 35 25.24 -2.86 -11.59
CA ALA A 35 25.80 -1.57 -11.96
C ALA A 35 25.32 -0.51 -10.99
N ALA A 36 26.24 0.16 -10.32
CA ALA A 36 25.94 1.29 -9.47
C ALA A 36 25.05 2.24 -10.26
N SER A 37 23.90 2.59 -9.71
CA SER A 37 22.97 3.54 -10.33
C SER A 37 23.76 4.80 -10.66
N THR A 38 23.96 5.07 -11.95
CA THR A 38 24.72 6.24 -12.37
C THR A 38 23.95 7.48 -11.96
N THR A 39 24.57 8.32 -11.13
CA THR A 39 24.02 9.63 -10.79
C THR A 39 23.84 10.46 -12.06
N ALA A 40 22.69 11.11 -12.19
CA ALA A 40 22.39 12.01 -13.29
C ALA A 40 22.16 13.43 -12.75
N ARG A 41 22.19 14.41 -13.63
CA ARG A 41 21.84 15.81 -13.32
C ARG A 41 20.40 16.08 -13.74
N PRO A 42 19.72 17.07 -13.13
CA PRO A 42 18.45 17.56 -13.61
C PRO A 42 18.53 17.97 -15.09
N PRO A 43 17.45 17.81 -15.88
CA PRO A 43 17.40 18.28 -17.25
C PRO A 43 17.70 19.78 -17.35
N SER A 44 18.40 20.19 -18.40
CA SER A 44 18.78 21.58 -18.69
C SER A 44 18.29 22.05 -20.07
N GLY A 45 17.04 21.68 -20.42
CA GLY A 45 16.39 22.13 -21.64
C GLY A 45 15.95 23.60 -21.59
N GLN A 46 14.90 23.96 -22.31
CA GLN A 46 14.43 25.34 -22.44
C GLN A 46 13.07 25.61 -21.76
N GLY A 47 12.28 24.56 -21.46
CA GLY A 47 10.97 24.71 -20.84
C GLY A 47 11.03 25.28 -19.42
N SER A 48 10.09 26.17 -19.12
CA SER A 48 9.94 26.86 -17.84
C SER A 48 9.09 26.06 -16.85
N TYR A 49 9.04 26.51 -15.59
CA TYR A 49 8.10 25.94 -14.60
C TYR A 49 6.63 26.15 -14.98
N GLN A 50 6.29 27.23 -15.69
CA GLN A 50 4.93 27.44 -16.24
C GLN A 50 4.59 26.39 -17.31
N ASP A 51 5.57 25.95 -18.09
CA ASP A 51 5.39 24.85 -19.04
C ASP A 51 5.13 23.52 -18.33
N LEU A 52 5.76 23.28 -17.18
CA LEU A 52 5.42 22.14 -16.31
C LEU A 52 3.97 22.19 -15.86
N LEU A 53 3.52 23.31 -15.31
CA LEU A 53 2.13 23.46 -14.84
C LEU A 53 1.11 23.23 -15.96
N ARG A 54 1.38 23.77 -17.16
CA ARG A 54 0.53 23.55 -18.34
C ARG A 54 0.51 22.07 -18.75
N THR A 55 1.68 21.46 -18.93
CA THR A 55 1.81 20.04 -19.32
C THR A 55 1.12 19.11 -18.31
N TRP A 56 1.25 19.41 -17.03
CA TRP A 56 0.58 18.68 -15.95
C TRP A 56 -0.95 18.82 -16.01
N GLY A 57 -1.47 20.02 -16.24
CA GLY A 57 -2.91 20.25 -16.42
C GLY A 57 -3.48 19.46 -17.59
N GLU A 58 -2.82 19.56 -18.75
CA GLU A 58 -3.20 18.80 -19.96
C GLU A 58 -3.16 17.28 -19.74
N PHE A 59 -2.14 16.77 -19.03
CA PHE A 59 -2.05 15.36 -18.66
C PHE A 59 -3.20 14.92 -17.76
N LEU A 60 -3.56 15.71 -16.73
CA LEU A 60 -4.68 15.38 -15.83
C LEU A 60 -6.03 15.37 -16.55
N GLU A 61 -6.27 16.34 -17.42
CA GLU A 61 -7.49 16.42 -18.25
C GLU A 61 -7.59 15.19 -19.16
N TRP A 62 -6.50 14.90 -19.87
CA TRP A 62 -6.41 13.73 -20.72
C TRP A 62 -6.63 12.43 -19.93
N ARG A 63 -5.94 12.24 -18.80
CA ARG A 63 -6.08 11.07 -17.95
C ARG A 63 -7.52 10.88 -17.45
N THR A 64 -8.18 11.97 -17.06
CA THR A 64 -9.58 11.97 -16.63
C THR A 64 -10.52 11.55 -17.78
N ALA A 65 -10.26 12.01 -18.98
CA ALA A 65 -11.02 11.59 -20.16
C ALA A 65 -10.80 10.11 -20.49
N GLN A 66 -9.54 9.62 -20.39
CA GLN A 66 -9.24 8.21 -20.62
C GLN A 66 -9.86 7.27 -19.59
N ALA A 67 -9.94 7.67 -18.31
CA ALA A 67 -10.60 6.89 -17.25
C ALA A 67 -12.09 6.64 -17.54
N LYS A 68 -12.74 7.51 -18.32
CA LYS A 68 -14.13 7.35 -18.77
C LYS A 68 -14.26 6.52 -20.06
N SER A 69 -13.18 6.38 -20.81
CA SER A 69 -13.18 5.63 -22.05
C SER A 69 -13.19 4.13 -21.76
N LYS A 70 -14.05 3.41 -22.48
CA LYS A 70 -14.18 1.95 -22.43
C LYS A 70 -13.60 1.26 -23.67
N ASP A 71 -12.89 2.02 -24.50
CA ASP A 71 -12.22 1.51 -25.68
C ASP A 71 -10.80 1.02 -25.34
N PHE A 72 -10.61 -0.28 -25.42
CA PHE A 72 -9.34 -0.97 -25.20
C PHE A 72 -8.84 -1.66 -26.47
N THR A 73 -9.28 -1.19 -27.65
CA THR A 73 -8.73 -1.68 -28.91
C THR A 73 -7.25 -1.38 -29.03
N PRO A 74 -6.47 -2.19 -29.78
CA PRO A 74 -5.04 -1.94 -29.98
C PRO A 74 -4.74 -0.53 -30.48
N ALA A 75 -5.57 0.00 -31.40
CA ALA A 75 -5.40 1.36 -31.92
C ALA A 75 -5.61 2.43 -30.84
N ALA A 76 -6.64 2.28 -29.98
CA ALA A 76 -6.89 3.21 -28.89
C ALA A 76 -5.75 3.17 -27.85
N ILE A 77 -5.23 1.99 -27.53
CA ILE A 77 -4.10 1.84 -26.61
C ILE A 77 -2.83 2.46 -27.18
N GLU A 78 -2.54 2.26 -28.46
CA GLU A 78 -1.37 2.86 -29.11
C GLU A 78 -1.46 4.40 -29.15
N ALA A 79 -2.64 4.95 -29.42
CA ALA A 79 -2.88 6.40 -29.35
C ALA A 79 -2.61 6.94 -27.92
N ARG A 80 -3.04 6.21 -26.87
CA ARG A 80 -2.75 6.58 -25.48
C ARG A 80 -1.25 6.54 -25.15
N ARG A 81 -0.54 5.51 -25.63
CA ARG A 81 0.93 5.39 -25.47
C ARG A 81 1.66 6.56 -26.12
N ALA A 82 1.28 6.90 -27.35
CA ALA A 82 1.85 8.03 -28.06
C ALA A 82 1.64 9.35 -27.31
N GLN A 83 0.42 9.55 -26.77
CA GLN A 83 0.12 10.76 -25.99
C GLN A 83 0.93 10.87 -24.71
N VAL A 84 1.04 9.78 -23.92
CA VAL A 84 1.89 9.75 -22.70
C VAL A 84 3.36 9.97 -23.07
N GLY A 85 3.83 9.36 -24.17
CA GLY A 85 5.18 9.58 -24.70
C GLY A 85 5.44 11.06 -25.03
N GLY A 86 4.44 11.76 -25.58
CA GLY A 86 4.51 13.21 -25.83
C GLY A 86 4.68 14.03 -24.55
N TYR A 87 3.90 13.73 -23.49
CA TYR A 87 4.06 14.39 -22.19
C TYR A 87 5.43 14.13 -21.58
N LEU A 88 5.90 12.88 -21.56
CA LEU A 88 7.23 12.53 -21.05
C LEU A 88 8.35 13.24 -21.81
N SER A 89 8.24 13.35 -23.14
CA SER A 89 9.22 14.08 -23.97
C SER A 89 9.21 15.59 -23.64
N ALA A 90 8.04 16.18 -23.40
CA ALA A 90 7.94 17.56 -22.97
C ALA A 90 8.62 17.79 -21.62
N MET A 91 8.47 16.85 -20.68
CA MET A 91 9.15 16.90 -19.37
C MET A 91 10.69 16.93 -19.52
N GLU A 92 11.26 16.08 -20.38
CA GLU A 92 12.72 16.01 -20.58
C GLU A 92 13.31 17.27 -21.22
N ASN A 93 12.51 18.11 -21.89
CA ASN A 93 12.95 19.38 -22.51
C ASN A 93 12.86 20.58 -21.56
N MET A 94 12.58 20.42 -20.28
CA MET A 94 12.48 21.49 -19.31
C MET A 94 13.84 21.86 -18.71
N ASN A 95 14.03 23.13 -18.29
CA ASN A 95 15.27 23.62 -17.65
C ASN A 95 15.25 23.41 -16.14
N VAL A 96 15.03 22.17 -15.70
CA VAL A 96 14.87 21.82 -14.27
C VAL A 96 16.12 22.15 -13.45
N ALA A 97 17.30 22.08 -14.06
CA ALA A 97 18.55 22.42 -13.38
C ALA A 97 18.62 23.87 -12.90
N GLY A 98 17.90 24.77 -13.55
CA GLY A 98 17.83 26.19 -13.18
C GLY A 98 16.72 26.55 -12.18
N TRP A 99 15.92 25.56 -11.71
CA TRP A 99 14.75 25.83 -10.87
C TRP A 99 15.06 25.75 -9.38
N GLU A 100 14.20 26.39 -8.58
CA GLU A 100 14.18 26.21 -7.14
C GLU A 100 13.91 24.75 -6.75
N ARG A 101 14.45 24.33 -5.60
CA ARG A 101 14.34 22.93 -5.15
C ARG A 101 12.90 22.43 -5.09
N ALA A 102 11.96 23.22 -4.60
CA ALA A 102 10.55 22.83 -4.56
C ALA A 102 9.98 22.57 -5.96
N GLN A 103 10.37 23.37 -6.95
CA GLN A 103 9.97 23.18 -8.35
C GLN A 103 10.62 21.93 -8.99
N GLN A 104 11.85 21.61 -8.60
CA GLN A 104 12.53 20.37 -8.98
C GLN A 104 11.80 19.14 -8.43
N VAL A 105 11.36 19.22 -7.18
CA VAL A 105 10.52 18.20 -6.53
C VAL A 105 9.20 18.00 -7.29
N ASP A 106 8.53 19.06 -7.67
CA ASP A 106 7.28 19.03 -8.45
C ASP A 106 7.47 18.34 -9.79
N TRP A 107 8.58 18.61 -10.48
CA TRP A 107 8.89 17.96 -11.75
C TRP A 107 9.07 16.45 -11.59
N LEU A 108 9.84 15.99 -10.58
CA LEU A 108 10.04 14.58 -10.30
C LEU A 108 8.71 13.89 -9.98
N ALA A 109 7.88 14.51 -9.15
CA ALA A 109 6.59 13.99 -8.74
C ALA A 109 5.60 13.87 -9.93
N ALA A 110 5.51 14.91 -10.77
CA ALA A 110 4.68 14.90 -11.97
C ALA A 110 5.15 13.84 -12.98
N ARG A 111 6.47 13.75 -13.23
CA ARG A 111 7.03 12.73 -14.13
C ARG A 111 6.79 11.31 -13.62
N ALA A 112 6.89 11.07 -12.31
CA ALA A 112 6.60 9.77 -11.72
C ALA A 112 5.15 9.33 -12.01
N LYS A 113 4.18 10.22 -11.94
CA LYS A 113 2.77 9.92 -12.31
C LYS A 113 2.58 9.66 -13.80
N MET A 114 3.31 10.34 -14.68
CA MET A 114 3.30 10.04 -16.11
C MET A 114 3.97 8.70 -16.42
N ASN A 115 5.04 8.36 -15.70
CA ASN A 115 5.68 7.04 -15.78
C ASN A 115 4.75 5.91 -15.32
N GLU A 116 3.95 6.13 -14.27
CA GLU A 116 2.94 5.18 -13.80
C GLU A 116 1.92 4.86 -14.91
N GLU A 117 1.45 5.88 -15.62
CA GLU A 117 0.51 5.72 -16.72
C GLU A 117 1.15 4.97 -17.92
N ASP A 118 2.40 5.29 -18.27
CA ASP A 118 3.13 4.59 -19.34
C ASP A 118 3.33 3.10 -18.97
N PHE A 119 3.67 2.82 -17.71
CA PHE A 119 3.79 1.45 -17.20
C PHE A 119 2.46 0.69 -17.25
N LEU A 120 1.36 1.33 -16.86
CA LEU A 120 0.02 0.75 -16.95
C LEU A 120 -0.31 0.33 -18.39
N LEU A 121 -0.03 1.20 -19.35
CA LEU A 121 -0.35 0.98 -20.76
C LEU A 121 0.55 -0.08 -21.43
N ARG A 122 1.79 -0.23 -20.99
CA ARG A 122 2.77 -1.10 -21.65
C ARG A 122 3.01 -2.42 -20.94
N VAL A 123 2.94 -2.45 -19.61
CA VAL A 123 3.31 -3.63 -18.78
C VAL A 123 2.10 -4.22 -18.09
N SER A 124 1.39 -3.47 -17.24
CA SER A 124 0.31 -4.00 -16.40
C SER A 124 -0.90 -4.46 -17.22
N LYS A 125 -1.40 -3.66 -18.16
CA LYS A 125 -2.50 -3.95 -19.11
C LYS A 125 -3.69 -4.67 -18.44
N PRO A 126 -4.32 -4.11 -17.40
CA PRO A 126 -5.33 -4.85 -16.63
C PRO A 126 -6.54 -5.25 -17.47
N TRP A 127 -6.93 -4.46 -18.48
CA TRP A 127 -8.02 -4.78 -19.42
C TRP A 127 -7.76 -6.04 -20.27
N GLU A 128 -6.48 -6.42 -20.44
CA GLU A 128 -6.05 -7.56 -21.27
C GLU A 128 -5.71 -8.79 -20.40
N ARG A 129 -5.25 -8.58 -19.18
CA ARG A 129 -4.67 -9.64 -18.36
C ARG A 129 -5.48 -10.00 -17.12
N ASP A 130 -6.28 -9.07 -16.58
CA ASP A 130 -6.96 -9.24 -15.29
C ASP A 130 -8.48 -9.36 -15.44
N PRO A 131 -9.07 -10.56 -15.31
CA PRO A 131 -10.52 -10.70 -15.26
C PRO A 131 -11.17 -9.90 -14.14
N GLY A 132 -10.47 -9.72 -13.02
CA GLY A 132 -10.91 -8.89 -11.90
C GLY A 132 -11.14 -7.43 -12.28
N PHE A 133 -10.44 -6.90 -13.29
CA PHE A 133 -10.70 -5.56 -13.83
C PHE A 133 -12.16 -5.39 -14.29
N TYR A 134 -12.78 -6.43 -14.83
CA TYR A 134 -14.19 -6.44 -15.22
C TYR A 134 -15.12 -6.77 -14.06
N VAL A 135 -14.70 -7.69 -13.19
CA VAL A 135 -15.46 -8.12 -11.99
C VAL A 135 -15.66 -6.93 -11.04
N ASP A 136 -14.65 -6.09 -10.82
CA ASP A 136 -14.72 -4.90 -9.96
C ASP A 136 -15.75 -3.87 -10.45
N GLN A 137 -16.01 -3.81 -11.76
CA GLN A 137 -17.03 -2.94 -12.33
C GLN A 137 -18.46 -3.39 -11.97
N MET A 138 -18.66 -4.68 -11.67
CA MET A 138 -19.95 -5.25 -11.29
C MET A 138 -20.22 -5.09 -9.78
N LEU A 139 -19.17 -5.17 -8.95
CA LEU A 139 -19.29 -5.27 -7.50
C LEU A 139 -20.05 -4.11 -6.88
N ARG A 140 -19.70 -2.88 -7.20
CA ARG A 140 -20.31 -1.67 -6.63
C ARG A 140 -21.81 -1.56 -6.92
N VAL A 141 -22.24 -2.07 -8.07
CA VAL A 141 -23.64 -2.01 -8.48
C VAL A 141 -24.51 -2.93 -7.63
N SER A 142 -24.02 -4.11 -7.30
CA SER A 142 -24.75 -5.09 -6.47
C SER A 142 -24.94 -4.60 -5.03
N PHE A 143 -24.09 -3.70 -4.54
CA PHE A 143 -24.17 -3.11 -3.19
C PHE A 143 -25.15 -1.95 -3.06
N THR A 144 -25.77 -1.49 -4.15
CA THR A 144 -26.66 -0.31 -4.10
C THR A 144 -27.83 -0.52 -3.14
N GLU A 145 -28.03 0.43 -2.23
CA GLU A 145 -29.17 0.41 -1.32
C GLU A 145 -30.46 0.82 -2.04
N LEU A 146 -31.59 0.18 -1.66
CA LEU A 146 -32.90 0.40 -2.25
C LEU A 146 -33.90 0.96 -1.20
N PRO A 147 -34.87 1.80 -1.60
CA PRO A 147 -35.18 2.20 -2.99
C PRO A 147 -34.28 3.33 -3.51
N ALA A 148 -33.73 3.17 -4.71
CA ALA A 148 -33.04 4.25 -5.42
C ALA A 148 -34.09 5.20 -6.07
N LYS A 149 -33.86 6.53 -6.04
CA LYS A 149 -34.79 7.54 -6.56
C LYS A 149 -34.07 8.55 -7.48
N GLY A 150 -34.85 9.20 -8.36
CA GLY A 150 -34.34 10.29 -9.20
C GLY A 150 -33.09 9.89 -10.00
N ALA A 151 -32.08 10.71 -9.98
CA ALA A 151 -30.81 10.47 -10.70
C ALA A 151 -30.11 9.17 -10.28
N ALA A 152 -30.19 8.78 -8.99
CA ALA A 152 -29.60 7.53 -8.50
C ALA A 152 -30.25 6.29 -9.13
N LEU A 153 -31.58 6.31 -9.35
CA LEU A 153 -32.28 5.22 -10.05
C LEU A 153 -31.87 5.14 -11.52
N ILE A 154 -31.76 6.29 -12.21
CA ILE A 154 -31.32 6.33 -13.60
C ILE A 154 -29.92 5.74 -13.73
N THR A 155 -29.02 6.14 -12.85
CA THR A 155 -27.63 5.63 -12.79
C THR A 155 -27.61 4.13 -12.52
N LEU A 156 -28.33 3.64 -11.51
CA LEU A 156 -28.39 2.22 -11.18
C LEU A 156 -28.89 1.38 -12.37
N ARG A 157 -30.00 1.79 -13.00
CA ARG A 157 -30.53 1.07 -14.17
C ARG A 157 -29.56 1.08 -15.35
N GLY A 158 -28.87 2.20 -15.58
CA GLY A 158 -27.81 2.29 -16.59
C GLY A 158 -26.68 1.29 -16.34
N GLN A 159 -26.18 1.24 -15.11
CA GLN A 159 -25.13 0.30 -14.69
C GLN A 159 -25.56 -1.17 -14.80
N LEU A 160 -26.78 -1.51 -14.33
CA LEU A 160 -27.30 -2.88 -14.45
C LEU A 160 -27.39 -3.33 -15.91
N ARG A 161 -27.89 -2.48 -16.80
CA ARG A 161 -28.02 -2.77 -18.24
C ARG A 161 -26.68 -2.86 -18.96
N GLU A 162 -25.64 -2.26 -18.42
CA GLU A 162 -24.28 -2.33 -18.99
C GLU A 162 -23.59 -3.68 -18.71
N MET A 163 -24.02 -4.46 -17.71
CA MET A 163 -23.32 -5.70 -17.30
C MET A 163 -23.10 -6.69 -18.45
N PRO A 164 -24.08 -7.01 -19.32
CA PRO A 164 -23.84 -7.90 -20.45
C PRO A 164 -22.76 -7.37 -21.40
N THR A 165 -22.67 -6.05 -21.59
CA THR A 165 -21.65 -5.41 -22.44
C THR A 165 -20.26 -5.50 -21.80
N ILE A 166 -20.17 -5.35 -20.47
CA ILE A 166 -18.91 -5.54 -19.73
C ILE A 166 -18.40 -6.96 -19.92
N VAL A 167 -19.27 -7.97 -19.80
CA VAL A 167 -18.90 -9.38 -19.97
C VAL A 167 -18.49 -9.68 -21.42
N ALA A 168 -19.24 -9.18 -22.40
CA ALA A 168 -18.87 -9.34 -23.81
C ALA A 168 -17.49 -8.73 -24.12
N ARG A 169 -17.20 -7.55 -23.53
CA ARG A 169 -15.89 -6.89 -23.64
C ARG A 169 -14.80 -7.72 -22.97
N ALA A 170 -15.03 -8.22 -21.74
CA ALA A 170 -14.09 -9.10 -21.06
C ALA A 170 -13.69 -10.29 -21.94
N LYS A 171 -14.67 -11.02 -22.48
CA LYS A 171 -14.43 -12.18 -23.36
C LYS A 171 -13.69 -11.82 -24.66
N ALA A 172 -13.90 -10.63 -25.20
CA ALA A 172 -13.24 -10.15 -26.43
C ALA A 172 -11.81 -9.65 -26.19
N THR A 173 -11.51 -9.14 -24.99
CA THR A 173 -10.27 -8.41 -24.71
C THR A 173 -9.26 -9.23 -23.90
N LEU A 174 -9.73 -10.09 -23.00
CA LEU A 174 -8.88 -10.90 -22.14
C LEU A 174 -8.05 -11.88 -22.95
N ARG A 175 -6.73 -11.80 -22.79
CA ARG A 175 -5.70 -12.68 -23.36
C ARG A 175 -4.46 -12.61 -22.48
N ASN A 176 -3.59 -13.59 -22.54
CA ASN A 176 -2.42 -13.69 -21.67
C ASN A 176 -2.78 -13.59 -20.17
N VAL A 177 -3.91 -14.20 -19.80
CA VAL A 177 -4.45 -14.15 -18.44
C VAL A 177 -3.62 -15.07 -17.53
N PRO A 178 -3.13 -14.56 -16.39
CA PRO A 178 -2.53 -15.39 -15.35
C PRO A 178 -3.56 -16.27 -14.64
N GLY A 179 -3.11 -17.46 -14.22
CA GLY A 179 -3.95 -18.36 -13.43
C GLY A 179 -4.44 -17.74 -12.14
N ASP A 180 -3.54 -17.12 -11.37
CA ASP A 180 -3.89 -16.45 -10.12
C ASP A 180 -4.96 -15.37 -10.31
N TYR A 181 -4.89 -14.58 -11.39
CA TYR A 181 -5.91 -13.56 -11.66
C TYR A 181 -7.27 -14.17 -11.97
N ALA A 182 -7.29 -15.30 -12.69
CA ALA A 182 -8.54 -16.01 -12.98
C ALA A 182 -9.13 -16.62 -11.72
N ASP A 183 -8.31 -17.25 -10.87
CA ASP A 183 -8.75 -17.85 -9.61
C ASP A 183 -9.30 -16.81 -8.63
N LEU A 184 -8.65 -15.65 -8.52
CA LEU A 184 -9.15 -14.52 -7.72
C LEU A 184 -10.47 -13.98 -8.26
N ALA A 185 -10.61 -13.81 -9.56
CA ALA A 185 -11.85 -13.36 -10.18
C ALA A 185 -13.01 -14.36 -9.96
N LEU A 186 -12.74 -15.67 -10.11
CA LEU A 186 -13.70 -16.73 -9.81
C LEU A 186 -14.11 -16.71 -8.34
N HIS A 187 -13.14 -16.55 -7.42
CA HIS A 187 -13.42 -16.40 -6.00
C HIS A 187 -14.36 -15.22 -5.73
N ASN A 188 -14.04 -14.03 -6.26
CA ASN A 188 -14.84 -12.82 -6.05
C ASN A 188 -16.25 -12.91 -6.66
N LEU A 189 -16.44 -13.72 -7.70
CA LEU A 189 -17.75 -14.00 -8.27
C LEU A 189 -18.63 -14.91 -7.40
N THR A 190 -18.04 -15.80 -6.59
CA THR A 190 -18.76 -16.96 -5.99
C THR A 190 -18.63 -17.10 -4.48
N ASN A 191 -17.66 -16.48 -3.82
CA ASN A 191 -17.34 -16.77 -2.43
C ASN A 191 -17.66 -15.60 -1.49
N ALA A 192 -18.20 -15.93 -0.31
CA ALA A 192 -18.35 -15.02 0.82
C ALA A 192 -17.12 -15.16 1.72
N ASP A 193 -16.12 -14.29 1.57
CA ASP A 193 -14.87 -14.35 2.35
C ASP A 193 -14.97 -13.65 3.72
N GLY A 194 -16.05 -12.94 3.98
CA GLY A 194 -16.24 -12.21 5.22
C GLY A 194 -15.26 -11.06 5.47
N VAL A 195 -14.38 -10.75 4.54
CA VAL A 195 -13.45 -9.61 4.59
C VAL A 195 -14.02 -8.39 3.88
N GLY A 196 -15.32 -8.21 3.93
CA GLY A 196 -15.96 -7.05 3.33
C GLY A 196 -15.52 -5.75 4.00
N HIS A 197 -14.65 -4.97 3.34
CA HIS A 197 -14.41 -3.57 3.69
C HIS A 197 -15.60 -2.69 3.32
N GLY A 198 -16.78 -3.29 3.07
CA GLY A 198 -17.80 -2.61 2.35
C GLY A 198 -19.16 -2.55 3.00
N HIS A 199 -19.83 -1.53 2.64
CA HIS A 199 -21.26 -1.37 2.74
C HIS A 199 -21.94 -1.92 1.48
N PRO A 200 -23.14 -2.53 1.59
CA PRO A 200 -23.89 -2.68 2.83
C PRO A 200 -23.43 -3.90 3.64
N TYR A 201 -23.30 -3.72 4.96
CA TYR A 201 -22.99 -4.81 5.86
C TYR A 201 -24.14 -5.81 5.94
N ARG A 202 -23.82 -7.09 5.90
CA ARG A 202 -24.77 -8.20 6.13
C ARG A 202 -24.18 -9.14 7.18
N LYS A 203 -24.99 -9.53 8.17
CA LYS A 203 -24.57 -10.48 9.21
C LYS A 203 -24.08 -11.81 8.60
N VAL A 204 -24.71 -12.25 7.52
CA VAL A 204 -24.26 -13.36 6.68
C VAL A 204 -24.02 -12.77 5.30
N PRO A 205 -22.77 -12.56 4.91
CA PRO A 205 -22.47 -11.96 3.61
C PRO A 205 -22.89 -12.87 2.46
N PRO A 206 -23.50 -12.32 1.41
CA PRO A 206 -23.80 -13.05 0.19
C PRO A 206 -22.54 -13.67 -0.44
N ALA A 207 -22.69 -14.82 -1.08
CA ALA A 207 -21.59 -15.54 -1.70
C ALA A 207 -21.14 -14.88 -3.02
N GLY A 208 -20.14 -14.04 -2.94
CA GLY A 208 -19.54 -13.33 -4.06
C GLY A 208 -20.52 -12.35 -4.75
N ILE A 209 -20.10 -11.82 -5.89
CA ILE A 209 -20.91 -10.86 -6.65
C ILE A 209 -22.24 -11.46 -7.10
N ILE A 210 -22.27 -12.73 -7.46
CA ILE A 210 -23.50 -13.42 -7.87
C ILE A 210 -24.50 -13.44 -6.71
N GLY A 211 -24.05 -13.80 -5.51
CA GLY A 211 -24.89 -13.77 -4.30
C GLY A 211 -25.35 -12.35 -3.92
N TRP A 212 -24.51 -11.33 -4.16
CA TRP A 212 -24.91 -9.95 -3.94
C TRP A 212 -25.99 -9.46 -4.93
N PHE A 213 -25.98 -9.96 -6.18
CA PHE A 213 -27.11 -9.71 -7.09
C PHE A 213 -28.39 -10.45 -6.65
N ASP A 214 -28.27 -11.64 -6.06
CA ASP A 214 -29.40 -12.35 -5.46
C ASP A 214 -29.98 -11.57 -4.26
N ASP A 215 -29.13 -10.98 -3.39
CA ASP A 215 -29.54 -10.07 -2.31
C ASP A 215 -30.22 -8.81 -2.87
N LEU A 216 -29.66 -8.20 -3.92
CA LEU A 216 -30.26 -7.02 -4.57
C LEU A 216 -31.63 -7.35 -5.17
N GLU A 217 -31.77 -8.51 -5.82
CA GLU A 217 -33.08 -8.99 -6.33
C GLU A 217 -34.10 -9.17 -5.20
N ALA A 218 -33.68 -9.80 -4.10
CA ALA A 218 -34.57 -10.02 -2.93
C ALA A 218 -35.04 -8.69 -2.35
N ARG A 219 -34.17 -7.71 -2.19
CA ARG A 219 -34.52 -6.35 -1.73
C ARG A 219 -35.43 -5.62 -2.72
N ALA A 220 -35.18 -5.76 -4.02
CA ALA A 220 -35.97 -5.11 -5.06
C ALA A 220 -37.39 -5.67 -5.16
N LYS A 221 -37.61 -6.96 -4.87
CA LYS A 221 -38.94 -7.59 -4.88
C LYS A 221 -39.95 -6.85 -3.98
N THR A 222 -39.47 -6.36 -2.85
CA THR A 222 -40.33 -5.68 -1.86
C THR A 222 -40.31 -4.16 -2.02
N THR A 223 -39.19 -3.57 -2.45
CA THR A 223 -39.02 -2.12 -2.42
C THR A 223 -39.14 -1.45 -3.79
N GLN A 224 -38.75 -2.16 -4.87
CA GLN A 224 -38.63 -1.56 -6.21
C GLN A 224 -38.78 -2.59 -7.34
N PRO A 225 -39.93 -3.28 -7.50
CA PRO A 225 -40.09 -4.38 -8.47
C PRO A 225 -39.82 -4.01 -9.92
N ALA A 226 -39.95 -2.73 -10.27
CA ALA A 226 -39.76 -2.24 -11.66
C ALA A 226 -38.34 -2.43 -12.21
N ILE A 227 -37.30 -2.67 -11.34
CA ILE A 227 -35.91 -2.89 -11.77
C ILE A 227 -35.51 -4.38 -11.78
N LEU A 228 -36.41 -5.28 -11.40
CA LEU A 228 -36.12 -6.73 -11.35
C LEU A 228 -35.58 -7.29 -12.70
N PRO A 229 -36.14 -6.92 -13.88
CA PRO A 229 -35.59 -7.40 -15.15
C PRO A 229 -34.14 -6.98 -15.36
N ASP A 230 -33.78 -5.75 -14.98
CA ASP A 230 -32.42 -5.22 -15.14
C ASP A 230 -31.43 -5.96 -14.18
N ILE A 231 -31.87 -6.24 -12.93
CA ILE A 231 -31.06 -7.01 -11.95
C ILE A 231 -30.83 -8.45 -12.42
N ARG A 232 -31.87 -9.11 -12.90
CA ARG A 232 -31.77 -10.50 -13.39
C ARG A 232 -30.84 -10.61 -14.61
N ALA A 233 -30.88 -9.65 -15.52
CA ALA A 233 -29.96 -9.59 -16.65
C ALA A 233 -28.52 -9.38 -16.20
N ALA A 234 -28.27 -8.51 -15.23
CA ALA A 234 -26.96 -8.27 -14.65
C ALA A 234 -26.41 -9.53 -13.94
N ARG A 235 -27.24 -10.17 -13.13
CA ARG A 235 -26.87 -11.45 -12.46
C ARG A 235 -26.55 -12.55 -13.48
N ALA A 236 -27.34 -12.69 -14.52
CA ALA A 236 -27.11 -13.66 -15.59
C ALA A 236 -25.77 -13.39 -16.28
N ALA A 237 -25.43 -12.13 -16.54
CA ALA A 237 -24.14 -11.76 -17.11
C ALA A 237 -22.95 -12.12 -16.19
N ALA A 238 -23.07 -11.89 -14.89
CA ALA A 238 -22.03 -12.32 -13.92
C ALA A 238 -21.87 -13.85 -13.91
N ALA A 239 -22.94 -14.61 -13.96
CA ALA A 239 -22.91 -16.06 -14.05
C ALA A 239 -22.31 -16.55 -15.39
N ASP A 240 -22.59 -15.88 -16.49
CA ASP A 240 -22.00 -16.18 -17.80
C ASP A 240 -20.47 -15.90 -17.83
N LEU A 241 -20.01 -14.84 -17.19
CA LEU A 241 -18.58 -14.57 -17.03
C LEU A 241 -17.90 -15.69 -16.20
N ARG A 242 -18.52 -16.09 -15.10
CA ARG A 242 -18.02 -17.20 -14.28
C ARG A 242 -17.86 -18.48 -15.12
N THR A 243 -18.92 -18.89 -15.80
CA THR A 243 -18.91 -20.13 -16.62
C THR A 243 -17.82 -20.05 -17.70
N TRP A 244 -17.64 -18.90 -18.33
CA TRP A 244 -16.59 -18.71 -19.33
C TRP A 244 -15.19 -18.78 -18.70
N LEU A 245 -14.98 -18.15 -17.55
CA LEU A 245 -13.69 -18.21 -16.84
C LEU A 245 -13.35 -19.65 -16.42
N GLU A 246 -14.32 -20.40 -15.89
CA GLU A 246 -14.14 -21.82 -15.52
C GLU A 246 -13.71 -22.66 -16.72
N ALA A 247 -14.34 -22.46 -17.88
CA ALA A 247 -14.01 -23.18 -19.12
C ALA A 247 -12.62 -22.81 -19.67
N GLU A 248 -12.24 -21.55 -19.62
CA GLU A 248 -10.96 -21.06 -20.16
C GLU A 248 -9.79 -21.17 -19.16
N ARG A 249 -10.06 -21.36 -17.85
CA ARG A 249 -9.06 -21.41 -16.78
C ARG A 249 -7.86 -22.32 -17.07
N PRO A 250 -8.03 -23.55 -17.64
CA PRO A 250 -6.88 -24.41 -17.94
C PRO A 250 -5.87 -23.82 -18.93
N LYS A 251 -6.29 -22.85 -19.76
CA LYS A 251 -5.43 -22.15 -20.74
C LYS A 251 -4.76 -20.91 -20.15
N MET A 252 -5.20 -20.45 -18.98
CA MET A 252 -4.73 -19.23 -18.33
C MET A 252 -3.46 -19.50 -17.52
N THR A 253 -2.31 -19.42 -18.16
CA THR A 253 -1.00 -19.83 -17.60
C THR A 253 0.06 -18.73 -17.70
N ALA A 254 -0.30 -17.51 -18.07
CA ALA A 254 0.64 -16.40 -18.15
C ALA A 254 1.25 -16.07 -16.78
N PRO A 255 2.46 -15.49 -16.70
CA PRO A 255 3.01 -14.98 -15.46
C PRO A 255 2.11 -13.90 -14.85
N ALA A 256 1.87 -13.95 -13.53
CA ALA A 256 0.99 -13.00 -12.86
C ALA A 256 1.69 -11.66 -12.59
N GLY A 257 2.90 -11.71 -12.05
CA GLY A 257 3.72 -10.54 -11.75
C GLY A 257 4.34 -9.91 -12.99
N VAL A 258 4.87 -8.72 -12.81
CA VAL A 258 5.47 -7.91 -13.89
C VAL A 258 6.90 -8.33 -14.23
N GLY A 259 7.53 -9.17 -13.41
CA GLY A 259 8.93 -9.59 -13.54
C GLY A 259 9.93 -8.58 -12.95
N GLU A 260 11.14 -9.06 -12.64
CA GLU A 260 12.13 -8.32 -11.85
C GLU A 260 12.59 -7.02 -12.52
N ALA A 261 12.89 -7.05 -13.81
CA ALA A 261 13.36 -5.87 -14.54
C ALA A 261 12.30 -4.75 -14.54
N ASN A 262 11.04 -5.09 -14.81
CA ASN A 262 9.92 -4.14 -14.78
C ASN A 262 9.64 -3.65 -13.35
N PHE A 263 9.73 -4.53 -12.36
CA PHE A 263 9.52 -4.15 -10.96
C PHE A 263 10.59 -3.16 -10.48
N ASN A 264 11.87 -3.43 -10.73
CA ASN A 264 12.98 -2.51 -10.41
C ASN A 264 12.83 -1.16 -11.13
N TRP A 265 12.41 -1.18 -12.40
CA TRP A 265 12.11 0.05 -13.13
C TRP A 265 10.98 0.84 -12.46
N TYR A 266 9.90 0.17 -12.05
CA TYR A 266 8.75 0.79 -11.39
C TYR A 266 9.14 1.40 -10.04
N VAL A 267 9.89 0.67 -9.22
CA VAL A 267 10.39 1.15 -7.92
C VAL A 267 11.21 2.43 -8.09
N LYS A 268 12.11 2.48 -9.08
CA LYS A 268 12.96 3.63 -9.34
C LYS A 268 12.21 4.81 -9.97
N ASN A 269 11.43 4.56 -11.03
CA ASN A 269 10.89 5.64 -11.88
C ASN A 269 9.48 6.09 -11.50
N VAL A 270 8.76 5.31 -10.69
CA VAL A 270 7.39 5.62 -10.23
C VAL A 270 7.36 5.83 -8.72
N LYS A 271 7.85 4.85 -7.94
CA LYS A 271 7.88 4.97 -6.46
C LYS A 271 8.98 5.91 -5.97
N LEU A 272 9.97 6.21 -6.79
CA LEU A 272 11.15 7.01 -6.44
C LEU A 272 11.82 6.51 -5.15
N LEU A 273 11.96 5.18 -5.04
CA LEU A 273 12.71 4.52 -3.97
C LEU A 273 14.11 4.16 -4.46
N PRO A 274 15.17 4.42 -3.66
CA PRO A 274 16.56 4.21 -4.07
C PRO A 274 17.03 2.77 -3.87
N TYR A 275 16.13 1.80 -4.00
CA TYR A 275 16.37 0.38 -3.72
C TYR A 275 16.05 -0.50 -4.92
N ASN A 276 16.80 -1.59 -5.06
CA ASN A 276 16.43 -2.72 -5.91
C ASN A 276 15.69 -3.80 -5.10
N THR A 277 15.21 -4.84 -5.78
CA THR A 277 14.46 -5.94 -5.18
C THR A 277 15.21 -6.68 -4.07
N ASP A 278 16.53 -6.88 -4.20
CA ASP A 278 17.34 -7.56 -3.18
C ASP A 278 17.50 -6.71 -1.91
N GLN A 279 17.69 -5.40 -2.08
CA GLN A 279 17.77 -4.46 -0.97
C GLN A 279 16.42 -4.37 -0.24
N LEU A 280 15.30 -4.26 -0.98
CA LEU A 280 13.96 -4.27 -0.40
C LEU A 280 13.68 -5.55 0.37
N ARG A 281 14.04 -6.72 -0.17
CA ARG A 281 13.91 -8.01 0.50
C ARG A 281 14.73 -8.05 1.79
N THR A 282 15.97 -7.57 1.75
CA THR A 282 16.85 -7.51 2.92
C THR A 282 16.26 -6.64 4.02
N ILE A 283 15.72 -5.47 3.68
CA ILE A 283 15.05 -4.58 4.64
C ILE A 283 13.83 -5.29 5.24
N GLY A 284 12.97 -5.89 4.42
CA GLY A 284 11.79 -6.63 4.88
C GLY A 284 12.12 -7.76 5.86
N HIS A 285 13.14 -8.57 5.55
CA HIS A 285 13.60 -9.63 6.46
C HIS A 285 14.14 -9.05 7.78
N ARG A 286 14.99 -8.03 7.73
CA ARG A 286 15.50 -7.40 8.95
C ARG A 286 14.38 -6.85 9.84
N GLU A 287 13.37 -6.24 9.26
CA GLU A 287 12.23 -5.71 10.02
C GLU A 287 11.37 -6.85 10.59
N THR A 288 11.18 -7.94 9.87
CA THR A 288 10.51 -9.14 10.39
C THR A 288 11.21 -9.68 11.63
N GLU A 289 12.53 -9.89 11.58
CA GLU A 289 13.32 -10.40 12.70
C GLU A 289 13.37 -9.39 13.86
N ARG A 290 13.48 -8.09 13.57
CA ARG A 290 13.43 -7.03 14.59
C ARG A 290 12.12 -7.09 15.36
N LEU A 291 11.00 -7.15 14.67
CA LEU A 291 9.68 -7.14 15.30
C LEU A 291 9.38 -8.42 16.08
N TRP A 292 9.81 -9.59 15.60
CA TRP A 292 9.73 -10.83 16.40
C TRP A 292 10.57 -10.74 17.68
N GLY A 293 11.76 -10.15 17.61
CA GLY A 293 12.59 -9.88 18.78
C GLY A 293 11.90 -8.93 19.77
N MET A 294 11.32 -7.82 19.27
CA MET A 294 10.58 -6.86 20.10
C MET A 294 9.35 -7.51 20.74
N HIS A 295 8.56 -8.26 19.97
CA HIS A 295 7.41 -9.01 20.49
C HIS A 295 7.79 -9.96 21.62
N ALA A 296 8.89 -10.71 21.47
CA ALA A 296 9.37 -11.61 22.53
C ALA A 296 9.74 -10.85 23.81
N LEU A 297 10.38 -9.68 23.69
CA LEU A 297 10.73 -8.84 24.82
C LEU A 297 9.50 -8.23 25.51
N GLU A 298 8.52 -7.74 24.73
CA GLU A 298 7.26 -7.20 25.28
C GLU A 298 6.43 -8.31 25.95
N LYS A 299 6.34 -9.50 25.37
CA LYS A 299 5.71 -10.66 26.02
C LYS A 299 6.35 -10.99 27.36
N HIS A 300 7.69 -10.98 27.43
CA HIS A 300 8.41 -11.20 28.70
C HIS A 300 8.15 -10.08 29.69
N ARG A 301 8.22 -8.82 29.28
CA ARG A 301 7.95 -7.64 30.12
C ARG A 301 6.56 -7.71 30.76
N ASN A 302 5.57 -8.07 29.95
CA ASN A 302 4.15 -8.08 30.33
C ASN A 302 3.68 -9.42 30.94
N ARG A 303 4.56 -10.41 31.16
CA ARG A 303 4.20 -11.77 31.58
C ARG A 303 3.33 -11.87 32.85
N ASN A 304 3.37 -10.86 33.70
CA ASN A 304 2.59 -10.78 34.92
C ASN A 304 1.33 -9.90 34.81
N LEU A 305 1.10 -9.27 33.65
CA LEU A 305 -0.10 -8.49 33.40
C LEU A 305 -1.22 -9.39 32.88
N PRO A 306 -2.49 -9.06 33.14
CA PRO A 306 -3.62 -9.80 32.56
C PRO A 306 -3.61 -9.70 31.03
N GLU A 307 -4.08 -10.75 30.36
CA GLU A 307 -4.23 -10.74 28.91
C GLU A 307 -5.32 -9.75 28.48
N LEU A 308 -5.14 -9.14 27.30
CA LEU A 308 -6.17 -8.30 26.70
C LEU A 308 -7.35 -9.16 26.26
N THR A 309 -8.55 -8.79 26.71
CA THR A 309 -9.80 -9.51 26.42
C THR A 309 -10.56 -8.88 25.28
N LEU A 310 -11.30 -9.71 24.53
CA LEU A 310 -12.29 -9.24 23.59
C LEU A 310 -13.42 -8.49 24.34
N PRO A 311 -14.09 -7.51 23.71
CA PRO A 311 -15.23 -6.84 24.30
C PRO A 311 -16.42 -7.80 24.43
N ALA A 312 -17.24 -7.58 25.45
CA ALA A 312 -18.39 -8.42 25.71
C ALA A 312 -19.55 -8.16 24.74
N SER A 313 -19.59 -6.98 24.10
CA SER A 313 -20.65 -6.54 23.21
C SER A 313 -20.19 -5.45 22.26
N GLU A 314 -21.01 -5.16 21.25
CA GLU A 314 -20.82 -4.01 20.35
C GLU A 314 -20.74 -2.69 21.13
N ALA A 315 -21.60 -2.50 22.13
CA ALA A 315 -21.60 -1.29 22.96
C ALA A 315 -20.29 -1.13 23.76
N ASP A 316 -19.71 -2.23 24.26
CA ASP A 316 -18.40 -2.21 24.92
C ASP A 316 -17.29 -1.85 23.94
N TYR A 317 -17.31 -2.40 22.73
CA TYR A 317 -16.35 -2.06 21.68
C TYR A 317 -16.43 -0.58 21.25
N GLU A 318 -17.65 -0.08 21.02
CA GLU A 318 -17.86 1.33 20.65
C GLU A 318 -17.37 2.27 21.76
N LYS A 319 -17.62 1.90 23.03
CA LYS A 319 -17.12 2.66 24.18
C LYS A 319 -15.59 2.67 24.21
N ARG A 320 -14.91 1.51 23.99
CA ARG A 320 -13.44 1.44 23.95
C ARG A 320 -12.89 2.35 22.85
N LYS A 321 -13.47 2.35 21.66
CA LYS A 321 -13.06 3.24 20.56
C LYS A 321 -13.20 4.72 20.93
N ALA A 322 -14.35 5.10 21.47
CA ALA A 322 -14.63 6.50 21.84
C ALA A 322 -13.67 6.99 22.94
N ASP A 323 -13.43 6.16 23.96
CA ASP A 323 -12.48 6.48 25.04
C ASP A 323 -11.07 6.62 24.48
N THR A 324 -10.62 5.68 23.66
CA THR A 324 -9.29 5.70 23.05
C THR A 324 -9.08 6.91 22.15
N LEU A 325 -10.08 7.31 21.35
CA LEU A 325 -9.96 8.53 20.52
C LEU A 325 -9.78 9.79 21.37
N ARG A 326 -10.48 9.90 22.52
CA ARG A 326 -10.25 11.03 23.43
C ARG A 326 -8.83 11.03 24.01
N ASP A 327 -8.34 9.84 24.40
CA ASP A 327 -6.98 9.68 24.92
C ASP A 327 -5.93 10.07 23.86
N ILE A 328 -6.13 9.65 22.60
CA ILE A 328 -5.25 10.01 21.48
C ILE A 328 -5.26 11.52 21.26
N HIS A 329 -6.41 12.17 21.22
CA HIS A 329 -6.49 13.63 21.05
C HIS A 329 -5.76 14.39 22.17
N ALA A 330 -5.94 13.96 23.42
CA ALA A 330 -5.23 14.55 24.56
C ALA A 330 -3.71 14.36 24.40
N PHE A 331 -3.27 13.15 24.09
CA PHE A 331 -1.87 12.81 23.90
C PHE A 331 -1.18 13.60 22.78
N LEU A 332 -1.83 13.72 21.60
CA LEU A 332 -1.28 14.51 20.49
C LEU A 332 -1.05 15.96 20.87
N LYS A 333 -1.96 16.54 21.68
CA LYS A 333 -1.87 17.91 22.16
C LYS A 333 -0.83 18.06 23.27
N ASP A 334 -0.87 17.21 24.29
CA ASP A 334 -0.06 17.34 25.50
C ASP A 334 1.43 17.05 25.21
N GLU A 335 1.71 16.13 24.29
CA GLU A 335 3.07 15.78 23.85
C GLU A 335 3.53 16.59 22.62
N GLU A 336 2.75 17.57 22.18
CA GLU A 336 3.08 18.45 21.05
C GLU A 336 3.53 17.69 19.80
N ILE A 337 2.79 16.61 19.42
CA ILE A 337 3.19 15.71 18.35
C ILE A 337 2.92 16.29 16.97
N ILE A 338 1.74 16.85 16.76
CA ILE A 338 1.29 17.45 15.50
C ILE A 338 0.20 18.47 15.78
N THR A 339 0.10 19.51 14.95
CA THR A 339 -0.98 20.49 15.03
C THR A 339 -2.28 19.91 14.48
N VAL A 340 -3.30 19.80 15.33
CA VAL A 340 -4.65 19.42 14.92
C VAL A 340 -5.50 20.69 14.77
N PRO A 341 -5.91 21.07 13.55
CA PRO A 341 -6.78 22.22 13.33
C PRO A 341 -8.11 22.08 14.06
N ALA A 342 -8.64 23.18 14.61
CA ALA A 342 -9.84 23.16 15.45
C ALA A 342 -11.11 22.73 14.73
N ASP A 343 -11.15 22.82 13.41
CA ASP A 343 -12.26 22.40 12.56
C ASP A 343 -12.20 20.91 12.14
N ILE A 344 -11.14 20.20 12.53
CA ILE A 344 -11.05 18.75 12.38
C ILE A 344 -11.61 18.11 13.66
N GLY A 345 -12.80 17.52 13.53
CA GLY A 345 -13.43 16.77 14.62
C GLY A 345 -12.90 15.33 14.74
N TYR A 346 -13.59 14.54 15.56
CA TYR A 346 -13.32 13.12 15.68
C TYR A 346 -13.62 12.41 14.37
N LEU A 347 -12.58 11.79 13.79
CA LEU A 347 -12.67 11.08 12.53
C LEU A 347 -12.80 9.58 12.82
N TYR A 348 -13.91 8.99 12.42
CA TYR A 348 -14.11 7.55 12.53
C TYR A 348 -13.79 6.86 11.21
N VAL A 349 -12.76 6.02 11.22
CA VAL A 349 -12.58 4.95 10.26
C VAL A 349 -12.84 3.65 11.03
N ASN A 350 -13.77 2.85 10.56
CA ASN A 350 -14.42 1.87 11.43
C ASN A 350 -14.20 0.44 10.93
N VAL A 351 -13.56 -0.40 11.74
CA VAL A 351 -13.80 -1.83 11.68
C VAL A 351 -15.11 -2.08 12.43
N PRO A 352 -16.17 -2.50 11.73
CA PRO A 352 -17.47 -2.69 12.37
C PRO A 352 -17.43 -3.88 13.32
N TRP A 353 -18.32 -3.86 14.32
CA TRP A 353 -18.55 -5.04 15.15
C TRP A 353 -19.21 -6.14 14.33
N ILE A 354 -18.51 -7.28 14.18
CA ILE A 354 -18.98 -8.46 13.44
C ILE A 354 -18.87 -9.68 14.34
N VAL A 355 -19.96 -10.41 14.49
CA VAL A 355 -19.95 -11.71 15.14
C VAL A 355 -19.84 -12.79 14.08
N ARG A 356 -18.66 -13.44 14.02
CA ARG A 356 -18.39 -14.52 13.06
C ARG A 356 -18.55 -15.89 13.71
N PRO A 357 -18.95 -16.92 12.94
CA PRO A 357 -19.11 -18.28 13.47
C PRO A 357 -17.81 -18.85 14.06
N ASN A 358 -16.66 -18.52 13.48
CA ASN A 358 -15.35 -19.04 13.87
C ASN A 358 -14.54 -18.06 14.73
N GLY A 359 -15.17 -17.06 15.31
CA GLY A 359 -14.50 -15.99 16.05
C GLY A 359 -13.95 -14.87 15.17
N PRO A 360 -13.36 -13.83 15.79
CA PRO A 360 -12.84 -12.67 15.09
C PRO A 360 -11.72 -13.02 14.11
N ASN A 361 -11.68 -12.35 12.94
CA ASN A 361 -10.54 -12.44 12.02
C ASN A 361 -9.31 -11.69 12.55
N PHE A 362 -8.18 -11.73 11.84
CA PHE A 362 -6.92 -11.12 12.27
C PHE A 362 -7.07 -9.63 12.68
N TRP A 363 -7.74 -8.83 11.86
CA TRP A 363 -7.96 -7.40 12.14
C TRP A 363 -8.82 -7.19 13.38
N GLU A 364 -9.89 -7.96 13.50
CA GLU A 364 -10.83 -7.93 14.63
C GLU A 364 -10.18 -8.44 15.91
N GLN A 365 -9.30 -9.46 15.82
CA GLN A 365 -8.52 -9.95 16.97
C GLN A 365 -7.71 -8.84 17.63
N ILE A 366 -7.12 -7.96 16.84
CA ILE A 366 -6.30 -6.86 17.34
C ILE A 366 -7.18 -5.71 17.80
N GLN A 367 -8.05 -5.19 16.91
CA GLN A 367 -8.82 -3.96 17.18
C GLN A 367 -9.87 -4.12 18.27
N TYR A 368 -10.43 -5.32 18.43
CA TYR A 368 -11.40 -5.55 19.51
C TYR A 368 -10.70 -5.60 20.87
N ARG A 369 -9.45 -6.09 20.94
CA ARG A 369 -8.70 -6.07 22.21
C ARG A 369 -8.27 -4.67 22.59
N ASP A 370 -7.67 -3.94 21.69
CA ASP A 370 -7.34 -2.52 21.82
C ASP A 370 -7.38 -1.83 20.46
N PRO A 371 -8.27 -0.85 20.26
CA PRO A 371 -8.40 -0.17 18.97
C PRO A 371 -7.29 0.86 18.71
N SER A 372 -6.45 1.20 19.68
CA SER A 372 -5.50 2.31 19.58
C SER A 372 -4.47 2.16 18.43
N PRO A 373 -3.88 0.99 18.14
CA PRO A 373 -2.95 0.88 17.02
C PRO A 373 -3.59 1.29 15.68
N ASP A 374 -4.80 0.79 15.42
CA ASP A 374 -5.52 1.11 14.19
C ASP A 374 -6.04 2.56 14.18
N LEU A 375 -6.45 3.08 15.32
CA LEU A 375 -6.90 4.48 15.41
C LEU A 375 -5.77 5.47 15.14
N PHE A 376 -4.54 5.20 15.60
CA PHE A 376 -3.36 5.96 15.20
C PHE A 376 -3.08 5.85 13.71
N HIS A 377 -3.19 4.66 13.14
CA HIS A 377 -2.92 4.40 11.74
C HIS A 377 -3.98 5.00 10.82
N ALA A 378 -5.25 4.71 11.08
CA ALA A 378 -6.34 4.97 10.16
C ALA A 378 -7.10 6.27 10.44
N THR A 379 -7.08 6.77 11.69
CA THR A 379 -7.97 7.88 12.08
C THR A 379 -7.19 9.17 12.30
N ILE A 380 -6.69 9.43 13.52
CA ILE A 380 -5.95 10.64 13.87
C ILE A 380 -4.70 10.27 14.67
N PRO A 381 -3.51 10.76 14.25
CA PRO A 381 -3.23 11.61 13.11
C PRO A 381 -2.99 10.84 11.79
N GLY A 382 -3.56 9.65 11.64
CA GLY A 382 -3.37 8.74 10.51
C GLY A 382 -4.10 9.14 9.22
N HIS A 383 -4.56 8.14 8.46
CA HIS A 383 -5.09 8.33 7.10
C HIS A 383 -6.26 9.31 6.98
N ALA A 384 -7.23 9.26 7.90
CA ALA A 384 -8.38 10.15 7.83
C ALA A 384 -7.97 11.60 8.07
N PHE A 385 -7.09 11.85 9.04
CA PHE A 385 -6.51 13.17 9.30
C PHE A 385 -5.67 13.65 8.11
N ASP A 386 -4.74 12.82 7.63
CA ASP A 386 -3.90 13.11 6.47
C ASP A 386 -4.73 13.46 5.23
N GLY A 387 -5.82 12.71 4.99
CA GLY A 387 -6.77 13.01 3.92
C GLY A 387 -7.55 14.33 4.11
N GLN A 388 -7.79 14.78 5.35
CA GLN A 388 -8.38 16.11 5.60
C GLN A 388 -7.37 17.21 5.37
N MET A 389 -6.10 16.98 5.71
CA MET A 389 -5.02 17.95 5.43
C MET A 389 -4.78 18.07 3.92
N ASP A 390 -4.76 16.96 3.19
CA ASP A 390 -4.62 16.92 1.73
C ASP A 390 -5.74 17.68 0.99
N LYS A 391 -6.97 17.63 1.47
CA LYS A 391 -8.08 18.42 0.91
C LYS A 391 -7.89 19.94 1.03
N ARG A 392 -7.02 20.40 1.91
CA ARG A 392 -6.65 21.81 2.10
C ARG A 392 -5.49 22.22 1.21
N ASP A 393 -4.79 21.25 0.64
CA ASP A 393 -3.69 21.53 -0.27
C ASP A 393 -4.23 22.05 -1.60
N THR A 394 -3.81 23.27 -1.94
CA THR A 394 -4.15 23.95 -3.20
C THR A 394 -3.02 23.91 -4.21
N HIS A 395 -1.92 23.24 -3.88
CA HIS A 395 -0.78 23.15 -4.79
C HIS A 395 -1.16 22.43 -6.09
N PRO A 396 -0.91 23.02 -7.27
CA PRO A 396 -1.45 22.54 -8.54
C PRO A 396 -0.98 21.11 -8.92
N ILE A 397 0.19 20.71 -8.43
CA ILE A 397 0.75 19.37 -8.69
C ILE A 397 0.52 18.45 -7.50
N ARG A 398 0.96 18.83 -6.30
CA ARG A 398 1.02 17.95 -5.13
C ARG A 398 -0.35 17.49 -4.64
N SER A 399 -1.36 18.37 -4.67
CA SER A 399 -2.74 18.03 -4.32
C SER A 399 -3.39 16.97 -5.22
N LYS A 400 -2.72 16.54 -6.30
CA LYS A 400 -3.18 15.50 -7.24
C LYS A 400 -2.34 14.23 -7.17
N ILE A 401 -1.43 14.15 -6.19
CA ILE A 401 -0.54 13.02 -5.99
C ILE A 401 -0.85 12.37 -4.65
N ASP A 402 -0.98 11.06 -4.66
CA ASP A 402 -1.11 10.23 -3.46
C ASP A 402 -0.12 9.08 -3.59
N ASP A 403 1.02 9.19 -2.91
CA ASP A 403 2.03 8.14 -2.89
C ASP A 403 1.73 7.14 -1.76
N GLY A 404 1.43 5.90 -2.14
CA GLY A 404 1.07 4.87 -1.18
C GLY A 404 2.19 4.49 -0.21
N VAL A 405 3.47 4.66 -0.58
CA VAL A 405 4.61 4.43 0.33
C VAL A 405 4.64 5.48 1.43
N ARG A 406 4.39 6.74 1.06
CA ARG A 406 4.27 7.84 2.03
C ARG A 406 3.03 7.66 2.91
N THR A 407 1.89 7.34 2.33
CA THR A 407 0.60 7.27 3.04
C THR A 407 0.57 6.09 4.02
N GLU A 408 0.92 4.88 3.60
CA GLU A 408 0.98 3.70 4.46
C GLU A 408 2.17 3.77 5.45
N GLY A 409 3.29 4.31 4.99
CA GLY A 409 4.47 4.56 5.83
C GLY A 409 4.18 5.51 6.98
N TRP A 410 3.39 6.56 6.74
CA TRP A 410 2.92 7.48 7.78
C TRP A 410 2.11 6.75 8.85
N GLY A 411 1.07 6.00 8.46
CA GLY A 411 0.24 5.26 9.40
C GLY A 411 1.04 4.25 10.24
N THR A 412 1.92 3.49 9.60
CA THR A 412 2.77 2.49 10.28
C THR A 412 3.80 3.16 11.21
N TYR A 413 4.38 4.28 10.78
CA TYR A 413 5.29 5.07 11.62
C TYR A 413 4.60 5.59 12.88
N LEU A 414 3.35 6.05 12.79
CA LEU A 414 2.60 6.57 13.94
C LEU A 414 2.38 5.52 15.04
N GLU A 415 2.16 4.27 14.68
CA GLU A 415 2.01 3.18 15.65
C GLU A 415 3.28 3.01 16.49
N GLU A 416 4.46 2.94 15.86
CA GLU A 416 5.74 2.86 16.58
C GLU A 416 6.10 4.18 17.29
N ALA A 417 5.79 5.33 16.71
CA ALA A 417 6.04 6.62 17.33
C ALA A 417 5.23 6.78 18.62
N ALA A 418 3.93 6.45 18.62
CA ALA A 418 3.09 6.47 19.82
C ALA A 418 3.63 5.54 20.92
N GLN A 419 4.16 4.37 20.53
CA GLN A 419 4.81 3.44 21.46
C GLN A 419 6.06 4.07 22.11
N ARG A 420 6.90 4.75 21.32
CA ARG A 420 8.14 5.38 21.84
C ARG A 420 7.89 6.67 22.61
N LEU A 421 6.81 7.38 22.31
CA LEU A 421 6.42 8.61 22.98
C LEU A 421 5.61 8.37 24.27
N GLY A 422 5.36 7.11 24.65
CA GLY A 422 4.82 6.73 25.97
C GLY A 422 3.30 6.57 26.03
N PHE A 423 2.57 6.63 24.93
CA PHE A 423 1.10 6.42 24.94
C PHE A 423 0.70 5.08 25.58
N PHE A 424 1.55 4.06 25.44
CA PHE A 424 1.31 2.70 25.93
C PHE A 424 2.04 2.36 27.23
N ASP A 425 2.54 3.33 27.98
CA ASP A 425 3.41 3.04 29.14
C ASP A 425 2.67 2.65 30.41
N LYS A 426 1.43 3.08 30.58
CA LYS A 426 0.65 2.85 31.80
C LYS A 426 -0.35 1.71 31.62
N ASP A 427 -1.59 2.07 31.34
CA ASP A 427 -2.72 1.11 31.34
C ASP A 427 -2.80 0.27 30.07
N ARG A 428 -1.97 0.56 29.05
CA ARG A 428 -2.00 -0.08 27.73
C ARG A 428 -0.71 -0.85 27.40
N ALA A 429 0.07 -1.26 28.40
CA ALA A 429 1.38 -1.88 28.18
C ALA A 429 1.31 -3.12 27.26
N ARG A 430 0.26 -3.94 27.37
CA ARG A 430 0.05 -5.11 26.51
C ARG A 430 -0.30 -4.78 25.06
N THR A 431 -0.75 -3.56 24.77
CA THR A 431 -1.04 -3.12 23.41
C THR A 431 0.21 -3.05 22.54
N ARG A 432 1.40 -2.89 23.14
CA ARG A 432 2.69 -2.97 22.43
C ARG A 432 2.87 -4.32 21.73
N GLU A 433 2.40 -5.42 22.31
CA GLU A 433 2.41 -6.74 21.70
C GLU A 433 1.54 -6.78 20.43
N LEU A 434 0.41 -6.06 20.41
CA LEU A 434 -0.47 -5.96 19.23
C LEU A 434 0.16 -5.12 18.12
N ILE A 435 0.89 -4.05 18.45
CA ILE A 435 1.63 -3.24 17.48
C ILE A 435 2.72 -4.10 16.82
N ASP A 436 3.46 -4.87 17.61
CA ASP A 436 4.48 -5.78 17.08
C ASP A 436 3.86 -6.83 16.14
N LEU A 437 2.69 -7.40 16.47
CA LEU A 437 1.97 -8.33 15.59
C LEU A 437 1.52 -7.68 14.28
N PHE A 438 1.02 -6.45 14.32
CA PHE A 438 0.73 -5.67 13.11
C PHE A 438 1.99 -5.46 12.27
N GLY A 439 3.07 -5.06 12.92
CA GLY A 439 4.35 -4.84 12.28
C GLY A 439 4.90 -6.12 11.62
N ILE A 440 4.85 -7.27 12.30
CA ILE A 440 5.27 -8.57 11.76
C ILE A 440 4.49 -8.89 10.47
N PHE A 441 3.17 -8.78 10.50
CA PHE A 441 2.36 -9.04 9.30
C PHE A 441 2.73 -8.08 8.16
N ARG A 442 2.95 -6.80 8.45
CA ARG A 442 3.38 -5.83 7.44
C ARG A 442 4.77 -6.10 6.90
N ALA A 443 5.70 -6.57 7.73
CA ALA A 443 7.07 -6.86 7.33
C ALA A 443 7.18 -8.09 6.43
N VAL A 444 6.46 -9.18 6.74
CA VAL A 444 6.47 -10.38 5.88
C VAL A 444 5.83 -10.13 4.51
N ARG A 445 4.94 -9.13 4.40
CA ARG A 445 4.32 -8.73 3.13
C ARG A 445 5.32 -8.17 2.12
N VAL A 446 6.45 -7.60 2.56
CA VAL A 446 7.51 -7.12 1.65
C VAL A 446 8.04 -8.27 0.79
N ALA A 447 8.42 -9.39 1.42
CA ALA A 447 8.89 -10.56 0.68
C ALA A 447 7.79 -11.16 -0.21
N GLY A 448 6.54 -11.24 0.30
CA GLY A 448 5.41 -11.78 -0.46
C GLY A 448 5.03 -10.94 -1.68
N ASP A 449 5.01 -9.62 -1.57
CA ASP A 449 4.79 -8.72 -2.72
C ASP A 449 5.87 -8.92 -3.79
N LEU A 450 7.14 -8.97 -3.36
CA LEU A 450 8.25 -9.27 -4.27
C LEU A 450 8.10 -10.64 -4.94
N ASP A 451 7.73 -11.68 -4.18
CA ASP A 451 7.61 -13.03 -4.73
C ASP A 451 6.46 -13.16 -5.74
N LEU A 452 5.32 -12.50 -5.48
CA LEU A 452 4.21 -12.39 -6.43
C LEU A 452 4.64 -11.65 -7.70
N GLN A 453 5.23 -10.45 -7.55
CA GLN A 453 5.56 -9.59 -8.67
C GLN A 453 6.74 -10.09 -9.52
N LEU A 454 7.65 -10.86 -8.91
CA LEU A 454 8.78 -11.49 -9.59
C LEU A 454 8.44 -12.89 -10.13
N ASN A 455 7.21 -13.38 -9.98
CA ASN A 455 6.76 -14.72 -10.38
C ASN A 455 7.55 -15.85 -9.68
N ARG A 456 7.96 -15.65 -8.43
CA ARG A 456 8.67 -16.64 -7.60
C ARG A 456 7.71 -17.49 -6.76
N ALA A 457 6.51 -16.97 -6.48
CA ALA A 457 5.44 -17.65 -5.78
C ALA A 457 4.06 -17.25 -6.34
N ASN A 458 3.07 -18.12 -6.17
CA ASN A 458 1.67 -17.83 -6.44
C ASN A 458 0.94 -17.36 -5.17
N VAL A 459 -0.32 -16.94 -5.31
CA VAL A 459 -1.15 -16.44 -4.20
C VAL A 459 -1.23 -17.44 -3.04
N SER A 460 -1.48 -18.73 -3.32
CA SER A 460 -1.61 -19.75 -2.27
C SER A 460 -0.32 -19.95 -1.49
N GLN A 461 0.84 -19.91 -2.15
CA GLN A 461 2.14 -20.04 -1.51
C GLN A 461 2.45 -18.84 -0.62
N VAL A 462 2.16 -17.64 -1.07
CA VAL A 462 2.35 -16.41 -0.28
C VAL A 462 1.43 -16.38 0.94
N VAL A 463 0.16 -16.76 0.78
CA VAL A 463 -0.79 -16.89 1.90
C VAL A 463 -0.27 -17.86 2.95
N ALA A 464 0.19 -19.05 2.54
CA ALA A 464 0.73 -20.04 3.46
C ALA A 464 1.99 -19.54 4.20
N GLU A 465 2.87 -18.82 3.50
CA GLU A 465 4.07 -18.25 4.11
C GLU A 465 3.72 -17.16 5.13
N TRP A 466 2.81 -16.26 4.81
CA TRP A 466 2.38 -15.22 5.75
C TRP A 466 1.71 -15.80 7.00
N GLN A 467 0.87 -16.83 6.87
CA GLN A 467 0.25 -17.52 8.01
C GLN A 467 1.28 -18.21 8.91
N LYS A 468 2.37 -18.69 8.36
CA LYS A 468 3.47 -19.31 9.12
C LYS A 468 4.17 -18.33 10.05
N TYR A 469 4.33 -17.07 9.62
CA TYR A 469 5.04 -16.04 10.37
C TYR A 469 4.13 -15.12 11.18
N THR A 470 2.83 -15.08 10.92
CA THR A 470 1.93 -14.12 11.56
C THR A 470 0.89 -14.82 12.41
N PRO A 471 0.96 -14.70 13.74
CA PRO A 471 -0.06 -15.23 14.65
C PRO A 471 -1.46 -14.71 14.31
N TRP A 472 -2.46 -15.58 14.42
CA TRP A 472 -3.90 -15.28 14.19
C TRP A 472 -4.29 -14.95 12.74
N LEU A 473 -3.36 -14.93 11.81
CA LEU A 473 -3.66 -14.59 10.43
C LEU A 473 -4.50 -15.69 9.79
N ASP A 474 -5.74 -15.38 9.45
CA ASP A 474 -6.61 -16.25 8.71
C ASP A 474 -6.34 -16.18 7.19
N ALA A 475 -6.72 -17.25 6.47
CA ALA A 475 -6.44 -17.37 5.05
C ALA A 475 -7.17 -16.32 4.20
N ASP A 476 -8.38 -15.90 4.62
CA ASP A 476 -9.17 -14.93 3.84
C ASP A 476 -8.54 -13.53 3.90
N VAL A 477 -8.07 -13.09 5.09
CA VAL A 477 -7.34 -11.82 5.21
C VAL A 477 -6.05 -11.86 4.39
N ALA A 478 -5.27 -12.95 4.51
CA ALA A 478 -4.03 -13.09 3.74
C ALA A 478 -4.28 -13.11 2.23
N ARG A 479 -5.33 -13.81 1.76
CA ARG A 479 -5.71 -13.86 0.34
C ARG A 479 -6.10 -12.47 -0.20
N VAL A 480 -6.90 -11.71 0.54
CA VAL A 480 -7.31 -10.36 0.12
C VAL A 480 -6.10 -9.44 -0.03
N ASP A 481 -5.14 -9.50 0.91
CA ASP A 481 -3.91 -8.72 0.79
C ASP A 481 -3.04 -9.18 -0.39
N ALA A 482 -2.90 -10.49 -0.61
CA ALA A 482 -2.18 -11.02 -1.77
C ALA A 482 -2.83 -10.60 -3.10
N GLU A 483 -4.17 -10.59 -3.17
CA GLU A 483 -4.93 -10.07 -4.30
C GLU A 483 -4.62 -8.59 -4.55
N ILE A 484 -4.65 -7.77 -3.49
CA ILE A 484 -4.35 -6.35 -3.57
C ILE A 484 -2.94 -6.13 -4.14
N TYR A 485 -1.93 -6.88 -3.66
CA TYR A 485 -0.54 -6.69 -4.08
C TYR A 485 -0.28 -7.14 -5.51
N LEU A 486 -0.99 -8.18 -5.94
CA LEU A 486 -0.84 -8.69 -7.28
C LEU A 486 -1.58 -7.83 -8.33
N ARG A 487 -2.78 -7.33 -8.01
CA ARG A 487 -3.67 -6.66 -8.96
C ARG A 487 -3.55 -5.13 -8.97
N ARG A 488 -3.05 -4.51 -7.89
CA ARG A 488 -2.76 -3.06 -7.85
C ARG A 488 -1.40 -2.75 -8.48
N PRO A 489 -1.07 -1.46 -8.65
CA PRO A 489 0.26 -1.10 -9.12
C PRO A 489 1.36 -1.76 -8.29
N PRO A 490 2.46 -2.23 -8.92
CA PRO A 490 3.50 -3.00 -8.25
C PRO A 490 4.08 -2.33 -7.00
N GLY A 491 4.40 -3.12 -5.98
CA GLY A 491 5.01 -2.63 -4.75
C GLY A 491 4.01 -1.95 -3.81
N TYR A 492 2.72 -2.29 -3.83
CA TYR A 492 1.76 -1.79 -2.86
C TYR A 492 2.09 -2.28 -1.44
N GLY A 493 2.46 -3.55 -1.28
CA GLY A 493 2.86 -4.13 0.00
C GLY A 493 4.14 -3.54 0.60
N LEU A 494 4.97 -2.89 -0.21
CA LEU A 494 6.14 -2.15 0.28
C LEU A 494 5.72 -0.92 1.10
N GLY A 495 4.54 -0.34 0.83
CA GLY A 495 4.07 0.92 1.42
C GLY A 495 4.18 0.96 2.93
N TYR A 496 3.84 -0.13 3.59
CA TYR A 496 3.82 -0.21 5.05
C TYR A 496 5.24 -0.19 5.65
N THR A 497 5.96 -1.27 5.53
CA THR A 497 7.27 -1.44 6.20
C THR A 497 8.36 -0.57 5.57
N ILE A 498 8.48 -0.56 4.25
CA ILE A 498 9.48 0.29 3.58
C ILE A 498 9.14 1.76 3.80
N GLY A 499 7.85 2.13 3.72
CA GLY A 499 7.41 3.50 4.03
C GLY A 499 7.74 3.92 5.46
N MET A 500 7.53 3.06 6.45
CA MET A 500 7.92 3.32 7.83
C MET A 500 9.44 3.53 7.97
N VAL A 501 10.24 2.67 7.35
CA VAL A 501 11.72 2.80 7.36
C VAL A 501 12.15 4.13 6.72
N GLU A 502 11.55 4.52 5.61
CA GLU A 502 11.81 5.80 4.95
C GLU A 502 11.35 7.00 5.80
N MET A 503 10.23 6.88 6.53
CA MET A 503 9.77 7.90 7.49
C MET A 503 10.76 8.08 8.64
N GLN A 504 11.24 6.99 9.22
CA GLN A 504 12.24 7.03 10.28
C GLN A 504 13.58 7.61 9.79
N LYS A 505 13.98 7.27 8.56
CA LYS A 505 15.15 7.84 7.90
C LYS A 505 14.99 9.36 7.69
N LEU A 506 13.84 9.79 7.18
CA LEU A 506 13.51 11.21 7.01
C LEU A 506 13.59 11.97 8.32
N LEU A 507 12.95 11.45 9.39
CA LEU A 507 12.98 12.03 10.72
C LEU A 507 14.43 12.19 11.23
N GLY A 508 15.24 11.13 11.09
CA GLY A 508 16.65 11.13 11.50
C GLY A 508 17.49 12.13 10.72
N ASP A 509 17.27 12.26 9.42
CA ASP A 509 17.99 13.21 8.56
C ASP A 509 17.61 14.67 8.88
N VAL A 510 16.32 14.95 9.05
CA VAL A 510 15.87 16.30 9.43
C VAL A 510 16.38 16.69 10.83
N ARG A 511 16.35 15.75 11.80
CA ARG A 511 16.92 15.99 13.14
C ARG A 511 18.43 16.32 13.08
N ARG A 512 19.20 15.59 12.27
CA ARG A 512 20.63 15.88 12.08
C ARG A 512 20.86 17.20 11.38
N HIS A 513 20.04 17.53 10.38
CA HIS A 513 20.14 18.78 9.62
C HIS A 513 19.81 20.01 10.48
N GLN A 514 18.79 19.95 11.32
CA GLN A 514 18.34 21.06 12.16
C GLN A 514 19.11 21.18 13.49
N GLY A 515 19.75 20.10 13.94
CA GLY A 515 20.48 20.06 15.22
C GLY A 515 19.54 20.38 16.39
N ASP A 516 19.96 21.27 17.30
CA ASP A 516 19.18 21.63 18.50
C ASP A 516 17.93 22.48 18.22
N LYS A 517 17.72 22.91 16.98
CA LYS A 517 16.50 23.61 16.56
C LYS A 517 15.36 22.68 16.18
N PHE A 518 15.58 21.37 16.17
CA PHE A 518 14.57 20.40 15.78
C PHE A 518 13.41 20.39 16.79
N VAL A 519 12.18 20.50 16.25
CA VAL A 519 10.92 20.33 16.97
C VAL A 519 10.08 19.27 16.26
N LEU A 520 9.63 18.24 16.99
CA LEU A 520 8.90 17.12 16.39
C LEU A 520 7.59 17.55 15.74
N ARG A 521 6.82 18.42 16.40
CA ARG A 521 5.57 18.95 15.86
C ARG A 521 5.81 19.68 14.53
N ASP A 522 6.82 20.55 14.46
CA ASP A 522 7.13 21.31 13.26
C ASP A 522 7.55 20.40 12.09
N PHE A 523 8.24 19.30 12.41
CA PHE A 523 8.58 18.26 11.43
C PHE A 523 7.31 17.61 10.84
N HIS A 524 6.37 17.18 11.68
CA HIS A 524 5.14 16.56 11.22
C HIS A 524 4.25 17.56 10.46
N ASP A 525 4.10 18.78 10.97
CA ASP A 525 3.32 19.83 10.31
C ASP A 525 3.91 20.20 8.94
N ARG A 526 5.24 20.27 8.84
CA ARG A 526 5.91 20.53 7.56
C ARG A 526 5.70 19.38 6.58
N MET A 527 5.76 18.15 7.03
CA MET A 527 5.51 16.98 6.19
C MET A 527 4.07 16.99 5.64
N MET A 528 3.06 17.31 6.47
CA MET A 528 1.67 17.48 6.02
C MET A 528 1.55 18.57 4.96
N THR A 529 2.26 19.70 5.15
CA THR A 529 2.22 20.84 4.22
C THR A 529 2.88 20.54 2.87
N ILE A 530 3.95 19.73 2.86
CA ILE A 530 4.60 19.31 1.60
C ILE A 530 3.67 18.40 0.79
N GLY A 531 2.80 17.64 1.43
CA GLY A 531 1.80 16.81 0.77
C GLY A 531 2.15 15.33 0.71
N ARG A 532 1.35 14.56 -0.05
CA ARG A 532 1.45 13.11 -0.14
C ARG A 532 2.32 12.64 -1.32
N ILE A 533 3.49 13.26 -1.47
CA ILE A 533 4.48 12.92 -2.50
C ILE A 533 5.52 11.92 -1.96
N PRO A 534 6.31 11.23 -2.82
CA PRO A 534 7.33 10.27 -2.39
C PRO A 534 8.29 10.80 -1.32
N LEU A 535 8.59 9.97 -0.31
CA LEU A 535 9.40 10.36 0.86
C LEU A 535 10.81 10.83 0.51
N SER A 536 11.43 10.27 -0.53
CA SER A 536 12.73 10.75 -1.05
C SER A 536 12.67 12.20 -1.53
N LEU A 537 11.54 12.63 -2.09
CA LEU A 537 11.32 14.01 -2.52
C LEU A 537 11.10 14.94 -1.33
N ILE A 538 10.31 14.50 -0.33
CA ILE A 538 10.13 15.25 0.93
C ILE A 538 11.49 15.43 1.62
N ARG A 539 12.30 14.37 1.66
CA ARG A 539 13.65 14.41 2.22
C ARG A 539 14.56 15.42 1.50
N PHE A 540 14.57 15.39 0.18
CA PHE A 540 15.33 16.36 -0.63
C PHE A 540 14.87 17.78 -0.37
N GLU A 541 13.56 18.04 -0.33
CA GLU A 541 13.01 19.38 -0.06
C GLU A 541 13.40 19.89 1.32
N MET A 542 13.28 19.07 2.38
CA MET A 542 13.52 19.49 3.76
C MET A 542 15.00 19.65 4.11
N THR A 543 15.88 18.85 3.51
CA THR A 543 17.30 18.78 3.92
C THR A 543 18.27 19.27 2.86
N GLY A 544 17.89 19.31 1.59
CA GLY A 544 18.78 19.55 0.45
C GLY A 544 19.67 18.37 0.10
N ASN A 545 19.54 17.25 0.78
CA ASN A 545 20.34 16.05 0.49
C ASN A 545 19.83 15.37 -0.79
N ASP A 546 20.61 15.39 -1.83
CA ASP A 546 20.28 14.91 -3.17
C ASP A 546 20.79 13.50 -3.49
N ASN A 547 21.39 12.81 -2.53
CA ASN A 547 22.02 11.49 -2.76
C ASN A 547 21.08 10.44 -3.35
N GLU A 548 19.77 10.52 -3.09
CA GLU A 548 18.75 9.64 -3.66
C GLU A 548 18.20 10.19 -4.96
N VAL A 549 17.78 11.46 -4.95
CA VAL A 549 17.17 12.09 -6.13
C VAL A 549 18.14 12.19 -7.31
N SER A 550 19.46 12.22 -7.05
CA SER A 550 20.48 12.16 -8.08
C SER A 550 20.38 10.90 -8.97
N THR A 551 19.75 9.84 -8.47
CA THR A 551 19.53 8.61 -9.25
C THR A 551 18.25 8.65 -10.07
N PHE A 552 17.34 9.60 -9.81
CA PHE A 552 16.03 9.70 -10.44
C PHE A 552 15.97 10.69 -11.59
N TRP A 553 16.92 11.59 -11.76
CA TRP A 553 16.86 12.62 -12.80
C TRP A 553 16.74 12.07 -14.21
N ARG A 554 17.32 10.91 -14.47
CA ARG A 554 17.23 10.24 -15.76
C ARG A 554 16.20 9.11 -15.70
N ARG A 555 15.27 9.13 -16.65
CA ARG A 555 14.36 8.01 -16.90
C ARG A 555 15.10 6.90 -17.64
N ASP A 556 15.08 5.68 -17.10
CA ASP A 556 15.59 4.53 -17.82
C ASP A 556 14.58 4.05 -18.88
N PRO A 557 15.01 3.41 -19.97
CA PRO A 557 14.10 2.73 -20.89
C PRO A 557 13.23 1.71 -20.15
N LEU A 558 11.94 1.66 -20.48
CA LEU A 558 11.03 0.69 -19.85
C LEU A 558 11.32 -0.72 -20.38
N PRO A 559 11.74 -1.68 -19.55
CA PRO A 559 11.94 -3.06 -19.97
C PRO A 559 10.62 -3.68 -20.43
N GLY A 560 10.63 -4.48 -21.49
CA GLY A 560 9.41 -5.14 -21.99
C GLY A 560 8.32 -4.19 -22.49
N GLY A 561 8.64 -2.94 -22.72
CA GLY A 561 7.73 -1.90 -23.20
C GLY A 561 7.66 -1.79 -24.75
N ALA A 562 8.21 -2.76 -25.47
CA ALA A 562 8.18 -2.79 -26.93
C ALA A 562 6.83 -3.27 -27.49
#